data_14a8dcddc5909d973ae9c182accc77d7
#
_entry.id   14a8dcddc5909d973ae9c182accc77d7
#
_cell.length_a   1.000
_cell.length_b   1.000
_cell.length_c   1.000
_cell.angle_alpha   90.00
_cell.angle_beta   90.00
_cell.angle_gamma   90.00
#
_symmetry.space_group_name_H-M   'P 1'
#
loop_
_entity.id
_entity.type
_entity.pdbx_description
1 polymer ?
#
loop_
_entity_poly.entity_id
_entity_poly.type
_entity_poly.pdbx_seq_one_letter_code
_entity_poly.pdbx_strand_id
1 'polypeptide(L)'
;MSKEKFNRNKPHCNIGTIGHVDHGKTTLTAAITKVLSEAGGSSSANFVAYDQIDKAPEEKERGITISTAHVEYETEKRHYAHVDCPGHADYVKNMITGAAQMDGAILVVNAADGPMPQTREHILLARQVGVPAIVVFLNKIDTVKDKELVDLVEEEIRELLTSYKFPGDKIPIIKGSALNAVEGKDEATGKNAIMELMKAVD
;
A
#
# COMPACT_ATOMS: atom_id res chain seq x y z
N MET A 1 -1.17 28.40 -24.06
CA MET A 1 -2.00 27.53 -23.20
C MET A 1 -1.59 27.82 -21.77
N SER A 2 -2.44 28.46 -20.98
CA SER A 2 -2.19 28.72 -19.56
C SER A 2 -2.30 27.40 -18.82
N LYS A 3 -1.24 27.00 -18.12
CA LYS A 3 -1.32 25.89 -17.16
C LYS A 3 -2.35 26.28 -16.11
N GLU A 4 -3.45 25.55 -16.01
CA GLU A 4 -4.38 25.69 -14.88
C GLU A 4 -3.58 25.53 -13.59
N LYS A 5 -3.67 26.53 -12.71
CA LYS A 5 -3.09 26.43 -11.38
C LYS A 5 -3.88 25.37 -10.61
N PHE A 6 -3.22 24.27 -10.26
CA PHE A 6 -3.76 23.25 -9.39
C PHE A 6 -4.07 23.91 -8.03
N ASN A 7 -5.35 24.06 -7.72
CA ASN A 7 -5.79 24.65 -6.45
C ASN A 7 -5.80 23.53 -5.41
N ARG A 8 -4.77 23.47 -4.58
CA ARG A 8 -4.69 22.54 -3.45
C ARG A 8 -5.63 22.98 -2.34
N ASN A 9 -6.83 22.41 -2.31
CA ASN A 9 -7.83 22.70 -1.27
C ASN A 9 -7.67 21.80 -0.02
N LYS A 10 -6.81 20.78 -0.07
CA LYS A 10 -6.57 19.80 1.01
C LYS A 10 -5.07 19.69 1.30
N PRO A 11 -4.68 19.34 2.55
CA PRO A 11 -3.31 18.99 2.87
C PRO A 11 -2.80 17.86 1.96
N HIS A 12 -1.57 17.97 1.49
CA HIS A 12 -0.94 16.97 0.64
C HIS A 12 -0.08 16.02 1.47
N CYS A 13 -0.12 14.73 1.13
CA CYS A 13 0.67 13.70 1.78
C CYS A 13 1.22 12.72 0.73
N ASN A 14 2.51 12.44 0.80
CA ASN A 14 3.15 11.43 -0.03
C ASN A 14 3.16 10.11 0.74
N ILE A 15 2.52 9.10 0.20
CA ILE A 15 2.51 7.77 0.80
C ILE A 15 2.96 6.74 -0.24
N GLY A 16 3.26 5.54 0.20
CA GLY A 16 3.55 4.47 -0.75
C GLY A 16 3.40 3.09 -0.18
N THR A 17 3.28 2.11 -1.07
CA THR A 17 3.25 0.69 -0.72
C THR A 17 4.65 0.11 -0.69
N ILE A 18 4.98 -0.59 0.38
CA ILE A 18 6.22 -1.33 0.58
C ILE A 18 5.91 -2.77 1.01
N GLY A 19 6.85 -3.68 0.84
CA GLY A 19 6.68 -5.08 1.24
C GLY A 19 7.21 -6.06 0.18
N HIS A 20 7.11 -7.34 0.46
CA HIS A 20 7.65 -8.41 -0.37
C HIS A 20 7.00 -8.47 -1.76
N VAL A 21 7.71 -9.05 -2.74
CA VAL A 21 7.15 -9.37 -4.05
C VAL A 21 5.93 -10.29 -3.87
N ASP A 22 4.94 -10.19 -4.75
CA ASP A 22 3.70 -10.98 -4.75
C ASP A 22 2.80 -10.83 -3.52
N HIS A 23 3.10 -9.93 -2.57
CA HIS A 23 2.20 -9.63 -1.46
C HIS A 23 1.00 -8.75 -1.85
N GLY A 24 0.96 -8.25 -3.09
CA GLY A 24 -0.18 -7.54 -3.68
C GLY A 24 -0.15 -6.03 -3.48
N LYS A 25 1.03 -5.39 -3.48
CA LYS A 25 1.20 -3.93 -3.38
C LYS A 25 0.47 -3.19 -4.49
N THR A 26 0.77 -3.53 -5.74
CA THR A 26 0.14 -2.92 -6.93
C THR A 26 -1.36 -3.18 -6.99
N THR A 27 -1.80 -4.39 -6.58
CA THR A 27 -3.23 -4.72 -6.47
C THR A 27 -3.90 -3.85 -5.42
N LEU A 28 -3.24 -3.59 -4.29
CA LEU A 28 -3.76 -2.70 -3.24
C LEU A 28 -3.86 -1.25 -3.74
N THR A 29 -2.86 -0.77 -4.45
CA THR A 29 -2.86 0.56 -5.07
C THR A 29 -4.05 0.71 -6.03
N ALA A 30 -4.29 -0.29 -6.89
CA ALA A 30 -5.47 -0.32 -7.77
C ALA A 30 -6.79 -0.37 -6.98
N ALA A 31 -6.85 -1.17 -5.90
CA ALA A 31 -8.02 -1.27 -5.03
C ALA A 31 -8.37 0.07 -4.36
N ILE A 32 -7.37 0.79 -3.86
CA ILE A 32 -7.55 2.11 -3.25
C ILE A 32 -8.16 3.09 -4.25
N THR A 33 -7.59 3.19 -5.46
CA THR A 33 -8.10 4.10 -6.49
C THR A 33 -9.53 3.75 -6.90
N LYS A 34 -9.86 2.46 -7.02
CA LYS A 34 -11.19 1.99 -7.35
C LYS A 34 -12.21 2.36 -6.28
N VAL A 35 -11.94 1.97 -5.03
CA VAL A 35 -12.87 2.18 -3.91
C VAL A 35 -13.11 3.67 -3.68
N LEU A 36 -12.08 4.52 -3.75
CA LEU A 36 -12.23 5.96 -3.60
C LEU A 36 -12.99 6.60 -4.76
N SER A 37 -12.79 6.13 -6.00
CA SER A 37 -13.56 6.62 -7.15
C SER A 37 -15.05 6.29 -7.03
N GLU A 38 -15.41 5.10 -6.51
CA GLU A 38 -16.78 4.67 -6.30
C GLU A 38 -17.45 5.37 -5.10
N ALA A 39 -16.68 5.75 -4.08
CA ALA A 39 -17.20 6.42 -2.88
C ALA A 39 -17.60 7.89 -3.11
N GLY A 40 -17.45 8.41 -4.33
CA GLY A 40 -17.85 9.79 -4.68
C GLY A 40 -16.93 10.87 -4.09
N GLY A 41 -15.74 10.48 -3.64
CA GLY A 41 -14.69 11.42 -3.27
C GLY A 41 -14.23 12.16 -4.51
N SER A 42 -14.35 13.48 -4.47
CA SER A 42 -13.86 14.51 -5.42
C SER A 42 -13.40 14.04 -6.82
N SER A 43 -13.72 14.83 -7.83
CA SER A 43 -13.49 14.62 -9.28
C SER A 43 -12.05 14.27 -9.73
N SER A 44 -11.11 14.04 -8.83
CA SER A 44 -9.70 13.72 -9.08
C SER A 44 -9.32 12.25 -8.87
N ALA A 45 -10.14 11.43 -8.23
CA ALA A 45 -9.83 10.00 -8.10
C ALA A 45 -10.29 9.23 -9.34
N ASN A 46 -9.48 9.20 -10.37
CA ASN A 46 -9.69 8.29 -11.50
C ASN A 46 -9.24 6.89 -11.08
N PHE A 47 -10.10 5.89 -11.30
CA PHE A 47 -9.68 4.49 -11.16
C PHE A 47 -8.48 4.21 -12.07
N VAL A 48 -7.42 3.70 -11.49
CA VAL A 48 -6.21 3.26 -12.19
C VAL A 48 -6.13 1.74 -12.09
N ALA A 49 -6.35 1.06 -13.20
CA ALA A 49 -6.29 -0.39 -13.24
C ALA A 49 -4.85 -0.91 -13.06
N TYR A 50 -4.69 -2.14 -12.62
CA TYR A 50 -3.40 -2.78 -12.37
C TYR A 50 -2.43 -2.65 -13.56
N ASP A 51 -2.91 -2.91 -14.78
CA ASP A 51 -2.14 -2.83 -16.02
C ASP A 51 -1.78 -1.39 -16.45
N GLN A 52 -2.38 -0.40 -15.80
CA GLN A 52 -2.05 1.01 -15.98
C GLN A 52 -1.05 1.51 -14.92
N ILE A 53 -0.86 0.80 -13.82
CA ILE A 53 0.18 1.05 -12.83
C ILE A 53 1.48 0.44 -13.33
N ASP A 54 1.52 -0.86 -13.57
CA ASP A 54 2.66 -1.58 -14.17
C ASP A 54 2.59 -1.49 -15.70
N LYS A 55 3.20 -0.44 -16.27
CA LYS A 55 3.07 -0.11 -17.71
C LYS A 55 4.13 -0.74 -18.58
N ALA A 56 5.33 -1.00 -18.04
CA ALA A 56 6.45 -1.48 -18.82
C ALA A 56 6.18 -2.91 -19.36
N PRO A 57 6.57 -3.22 -20.61
CA PRO A 57 6.41 -4.57 -21.15
C PRO A 57 7.05 -5.65 -20.27
N GLU A 58 8.21 -5.37 -19.69
CA GLU A 58 8.90 -6.30 -18.79
C GLU A 58 8.15 -6.50 -17.46
N GLU A 59 7.49 -5.49 -16.94
CA GLU A 59 6.65 -5.60 -15.74
C GLU A 59 5.45 -6.51 -15.99
N LYS A 60 4.81 -6.35 -17.16
CA LYS A 60 3.67 -7.18 -17.58
C LYS A 60 4.06 -8.64 -17.87
N GLU A 61 5.21 -8.84 -18.48
CA GLU A 61 5.71 -10.19 -18.80
C GLU A 61 6.11 -10.96 -17.54
N ARG A 62 6.74 -10.29 -16.58
CA ARG A 62 7.21 -10.90 -15.32
C ARG A 62 6.18 -10.90 -14.21
N GLY A 63 5.13 -10.08 -14.32
CA GLY A 63 4.13 -9.88 -13.27
C GLY A 63 4.68 -9.22 -12.00
N ILE A 64 5.77 -8.44 -12.11
CA ILE A 64 6.42 -7.75 -10.99
C ILE A 64 6.64 -6.28 -11.31
N THR A 65 6.49 -5.42 -10.31
CA THR A 65 6.82 -3.99 -10.43
C THR A 65 8.34 -3.80 -10.42
N ILE A 66 8.87 -3.15 -11.44
CA ILE A 66 10.29 -2.85 -11.61
C ILE A 66 10.57 -1.39 -11.26
N SER A 67 9.77 -0.48 -11.79
CA SER A 67 9.91 0.95 -11.59
C SER A 67 8.85 1.45 -10.61
N THR A 68 9.16 2.54 -9.90
CA THR A 68 8.15 3.20 -9.07
C THR A 68 7.05 3.80 -9.93
N ALA A 69 5.80 3.46 -9.64
CA ALA A 69 4.64 4.10 -10.26
C ALA A 69 4.06 5.16 -9.31
N HIS A 70 3.52 6.23 -9.89
CA HIS A 70 2.89 7.31 -9.14
C HIS A 70 1.42 7.39 -9.50
N VAL A 71 0.57 7.41 -8.48
CA VAL A 71 -0.88 7.52 -8.60
C VAL A 71 -1.36 8.61 -7.63
N GLU A 72 -2.32 9.42 -8.04
CA GLU A 72 -2.91 10.46 -7.20
C GLU A 72 -4.36 10.14 -6.89
N TYR A 73 -4.77 10.39 -5.65
CA TYR A 73 -6.15 10.27 -5.20
C TYR A 73 -6.40 11.13 -3.95
N GLU A 74 -7.66 11.27 -3.58
CA GLU A 74 -8.09 12.08 -2.45
C GLU A 74 -9.05 11.31 -1.53
N THR A 75 -8.95 11.61 -0.25
CA THR A 75 -10.02 11.36 0.73
C THR A 75 -10.77 12.66 1.01
N GLU A 76 -11.73 12.62 1.94
CA GLU A 76 -12.38 13.84 2.41
C GLU A 76 -11.38 14.80 3.07
N LYS A 77 -10.33 14.28 3.70
CA LYS A 77 -9.38 15.04 4.52
C LYS A 77 -8.12 15.46 3.77
N ARG A 78 -7.58 14.60 2.88
CA ARG A 78 -6.25 14.79 2.30
C ARG A 78 -6.21 14.44 0.81
N HIS A 79 -5.23 15.04 0.14
CA HIS A 79 -4.77 14.65 -1.19
C HIS A 79 -3.50 13.83 -1.07
N TYR A 80 -3.44 12.69 -1.75
CA TYR A 80 -2.32 11.75 -1.70
C TYR A 80 -1.62 11.64 -3.04
N ALA A 81 -0.29 11.73 -3.02
CA ALA A 81 0.56 11.17 -4.07
C ALA A 81 1.06 9.80 -3.56
N HIS A 82 0.65 8.75 -4.23
CA HIS A 82 0.97 7.38 -3.88
C HIS A 82 2.07 6.83 -4.78
N VAL A 83 3.12 6.31 -4.15
CA VAL A 83 4.26 5.68 -4.82
C VAL A 83 4.14 4.17 -4.65
N ASP A 84 3.89 3.46 -5.75
CA ASP A 84 3.96 2.00 -5.73
C ASP A 84 5.41 1.56 -5.90
N CYS A 85 5.97 0.92 -4.86
CA CYS A 85 7.37 0.53 -4.82
C CYS A 85 7.57 -0.92 -5.29
N PRO A 86 8.66 -1.19 -6.04
CA PRO A 86 9.02 -2.56 -6.40
C PRO A 86 9.29 -3.40 -5.15
N GLY A 87 8.91 -4.68 -5.20
CA GLY A 87 9.11 -5.62 -4.10
C GLY A 87 10.38 -6.46 -4.22
N HIS A 88 10.95 -6.56 -5.41
CA HIS A 88 12.07 -7.46 -5.69
C HIS A 88 13.42 -6.86 -5.27
N ALA A 89 14.30 -7.70 -4.72
CA ALA A 89 15.62 -7.28 -4.21
C ALA A 89 16.49 -6.57 -5.26
N ASP A 90 16.39 -6.94 -6.53
CA ASP A 90 17.17 -6.34 -7.61
C ASP A 90 16.84 -4.85 -7.84
N TYR A 91 15.67 -4.39 -7.36
CA TYR A 91 15.18 -3.03 -7.56
C TYR A 91 15.19 -2.17 -6.28
N VAL A 92 15.98 -2.55 -5.29
CA VAL A 92 16.13 -1.83 -4.01
C VAL A 92 16.44 -0.35 -4.19
N LYS A 93 17.23 0.02 -5.20
CA LYS A 93 17.53 1.44 -5.49
C LYS A 93 16.27 2.24 -5.82
N ASN A 94 15.36 1.67 -6.59
CA ASN A 94 14.09 2.31 -6.95
C ASN A 94 13.18 2.43 -5.73
N MET A 95 13.16 1.39 -4.88
CA MET A 95 12.45 1.42 -3.61
C MET A 95 12.98 2.53 -2.68
N ILE A 96 14.30 2.66 -2.51
CA ILE A 96 14.90 3.70 -1.68
C ILE A 96 14.54 5.09 -2.19
N THR A 97 14.60 5.31 -3.50
CA THR A 97 14.26 6.60 -4.11
C THR A 97 12.79 6.97 -3.89
N GLY A 98 11.89 5.99 -4.00
CA GLY A 98 10.47 6.18 -3.70
C GLY A 98 10.23 6.44 -2.22
N ALA A 99 10.78 5.62 -1.34
CA ALA A 99 10.59 5.72 0.11
C ALA A 99 11.12 7.04 0.71
N ALA A 100 12.21 7.59 0.17
CA ALA A 100 12.79 8.86 0.63
C ALA A 100 11.85 10.07 0.43
N GLN A 101 10.79 9.92 -0.36
CA GLN A 101 9.81 10.98 -0.63
C GLN A 101 8.51 10.80 0.15
N MET A 102 8.40 9.76 0.99
CA MET A 102 7.16 9.41 1.68
C MET A 102 7.04 10.09 3.04
N ASP A 103 5.86 10.62 3.32
CA ASP A 103 5.42 11.06 4.64
C ASP A 103 4.88 9.89 5.48
N GLY A 104 4.56 8.79 4.83
CA GLY A 104 4.11 7.53 5.45
C GLY A 104 4.17 6.37 4.48
N ALA A 105 4.18 5.14 5.00
CA ALA A 105 4.19 3.94 4.18
C ALA A 105 3.07 2.96 4.58
N ILE A 106 2.52 2.26 3.60
CA ILE A 106 1.63 1.12 3.78
C ILE A 106 2.46 -0.14 3.59
N LEU A 107 2.71 -0.86 4.67
CA LEU A 107 3.38 -2.15 4.63
C LEU A 107 2.37 -3.23 4.26
N VAL A 108 2.56 -3.86 3.11
CA VAL A 108 1.68 -4.91 2.62
C VAL A 108 2.30 -6.28 2.90
N VAL A 109 1.58 -7.10 3.66
CA VAL A 109 2.01 -8.46 4.03
C VAL A 109 0.91 -9.44 3.64
N ASN A 110 1.28 -10.55 3.01
CA ASN A 110 0.36 -11.65 2.74
C ASN A 110 0.05 -12.40 4.05
N ALA A 111 -1.23 -12.56 4.37
CA ALA A 111 -1.68 -13.22 5.59
C ALA A 111 -1.30 -14.70 5.68
N ALA A 112 -1.08 -15.37 4.56
CA ALA A 112 -0.68 -16.78 4.52
C ALA A 112 0.83 -16.98 4.73
N ASP A 113 1.65 -16.03 4.24
CA ASP A 113 3.12 -16.16 4.21
C ASP A 113 3.80 -15.44 5.39
N GLY A 114 3.13 -14.42 5.95
CA GLY A 114 3.72 -13.56 6.95
C GLY A 114 4.85 -12.66 6.43
N PRO A 115 5.69 -12.12 7.32
CA PRO A 115 6.80 -11.26 6.93
C PRO A 115 7.92 -12.07 6.25
N MET A 116 8.17 -11.79 4.99
CA MET A 116 9.18 -12.40 4.14
C MET A 116 10.49 -11.57 4.13
N PRO A 117 11.61 -12.06 3.54
CA PRO A 117 12.89 -11.36 3.57
C PRO A 117 12.83 -9.90 3.10
N GLN A 118 12.17 -9.61 1.94
CA GLN A 118 12.07 -8.23 1.48
C GLN A 118 11.15 -7.37 2.36
N THR A 119 10.21 -7.96 3.11
CA THR A 119 9.44 -7.23 4.12
C THR A 119 10.37 -6.60 5.15
N ARG A 120 11.32 -7.39 5.66
CA ARG A 120 12.32 -6.96 6.65
C ARG A 120 13.24 -5.89 6.07
N GLU A 121 13.73 -6.09 4.86
CA GLU A 121 14.58 -5.12 4.15
C GLU A 121 13.85 -3.79 3.94
N HIS A 122 12.60 -3.81 3.50
CA HIS A 122 11.81 -2.61 3.26
C HIS A 122 11.51 -1.82 4.54
N ILE A 123 11.23 -2.50 5.66
CA ILE A 123 11.06 -1.84 6.96
C ILE A 123 12.38 -1.17 7.39
N LEU A 124 13.51 -1.86 7.25
CA LEU A 124 14.82 -1.31 7.57
C LEU A 124 15.14 -0.08 6.72
N LEU A 125 14.92 -0.18 5.40
CA LEU A 125 15.16 0.92 4.48
C LEU A 125 14.23 2.11 4.74
N ALA A 126 12.94 1.88 4.97
CA ALA A 126 11.99 2.92 5.35
C ALA A 126 12.46 3.66 6.61
N ARG A 127 12.98 2.93 7.60
CA ARG A 127 13.56 3.52 8.82
C ARG A 127 14.80 4.35 8.53
N GLN A 128 15.71 3.86 7.67
CA GLN A 128 16.96 4.54 7.32
C GLN A 128 16.73 5.83 6.53
N VAL A 129 15.77 5.84 5.61
CA VAL A 129 15.43 7.04 4.83
C VAL A 129 14.51 8.01 5.58
N GLY A 130 14.08 7.63 6.79
CA GLY A 130 13.34 8.53 7.69
C GLY A 130 11.83 8.57 7.47
N VAL A 131 11.20 7.53 6.91
CA VAL A 131 9.74 7.43 6.84
C VAL A 131 9.16 7.52 8.26
N PRO A 132 8.34 8.52 8.56
CA PRO A 132 7.94 8.80 9.95
C PRO A 132 6.84 7.87 10.47
N ALA A 133 5.99 7.34 9.60
CA ALA A 133 4.83 6.53 9.97
C ALA A 133 4.63 5.34 9.05
N ILE A 134 4.14 4.22 9.62
CA ILE A 134 3.75 3.02 8.89
C ILE A 134 2.34 2.61 9.32
N VAL A 135 1.54 2.17 8.34
CA VAL A 135 0.28 1.44 8.54
C VAL A 135 0.45 0.08 7.88
N VAL A 136 -0.11 -0.98 8.44
CA VAL A 136 -0.01 -2.33 7.88
C VAL A 136 -1.32 -2.73 7.22
N PHE A 137 -1.23 -3.28 6.02
CA PHE A 137 -2.33 -3.98 5.38
C PHE A 137 -2.01 -5.47 5.27
N LEU A 138 -2.70 -6.29 6.08
CA LEU A 138 -2.59 -7.74 6.04
C LEU A 138 -3.50 -8.27 4.93
N ASN A 139 -2.90 -8.48 3.75
CA ASN A 139 -3.57 -8.77 2.50
C ASN A 139 -3.84 -10.27 2.30
N LYS A 140 -4.70 -10.57 1.34
CA LYS A 140 -5.09 -11.94 0.95
C LYS A 140 -5.73 -12.75 2.09
N ILE A 141 -6.46 -12.06 2.98
CA ILE A 141 -7.14 -12.71 4.11
C ILE A 141 -8.18 -13.76 3.65
N ASP A 142 -8.71 -13.59 2.44
CA ASP A 142 -9.63 -14.52 1.78
C ASP A 142 -9.03 -15.90 1.50
N THR A 143 -7.71 -16.01 1.45
CA THR A 143 -6.99 -17.27 1.21
C THR A 143 -6.73 -18.05 2.51
N VAL A 144 -6.87 -17.42 3.67
CA VAL A 144 -6.55 -18.02 4.97
C VAL A 144 -7.83 -18.39 5.69
N LYS A 145 -7.99 -19.69 5.98
CA LYS A 145 -9.15 -20.23 6.73
C LYS A 145 -8.93 -20.23 8.25
N ASP A 146 -7.68 -20.29 8.66
CA ASP A 146 -7.29 -20.37 10.06
C ASP A 146 -7.07 -18.96 10.63
N LYS A 147 -7.95 -18.57 11.54
CA LYS A 147 -7.86 -17.28 12.22
C LYS A 147 -6.67 -17.18 13.18
N GLU A 148 -6.28 -18.29 13.81
CA GLU A 148 -5.14 -18.31 14.71
C GLU A 148 -3.84 -18.03 13.97
N LEU A 149 -3.71 -18.52 12.73
CA LEU A 149 -2.57 -18.19 11.87
C LEU A 149 -2.50 -16.69 11.58
N VAL A 150 -3.64 -16.06 11.28
CA VAL A 150 -3.71 -14.62 11.02
C VAL A 150 -3.27 -13.80 12.23
N ASP A 151 -3.68 -14.22 13.43
CA ASP A 151 -3.31 -13.53 14.67
C ASP A 151 -1.82 -13.71 14.99
N LEU A 152 -1.25 -14.89 14.75
CA LEU A 152 0.20 -15.12 14.86
C LEU A 152 1.01 -14.26 13.89
N VAL A 153 0.57 -14.14 12.65
CA VAL A 153 1.22 -13.27 11.65
C VAL A 153 1.14 -11.80 12.07
N GLU A 154 0.00 -11.35 12.61
CA GLU A 154 -0.12 -10.00 13.16
C GLU A 154 0.88 -9.74 14.28
N GLU A 155 1.02 -10.67 15.21
CA GLU A 155 1.96 -10.57 16.33
C GLU A 155 3.42 -10.51 15.84
N GLU A 156 3.79 -11.38 14.88
CA GLU A 156 5.11 -11.36 14.25
C GLU A 156 5.42 -10.01 13.58
N ILE A 157 4.44 -9.42 12.89
CA ILE A 157 4.59 -8.10 12.26
C ILE A 157 4.82 -7.02 13.33
N ARG A 158 4.09 -7.04 14.44
CA ARG A 158 4.23 -6.09 15.54
C ARG A 158 5.61 -6.17 16.19
N GLU A 159 6.09 -7.37 16.46
CA GLU A 159 7.44 -7.61 16.99
C GLU A 159 8.51 -7.12 16.00
N LEU A 160 8.34 -7.42 14.71
CA LEU A 160 9.26 -7.00 13.66
C LEU A 160 9.35 -5.49 13.59
N LEU A 161 8.24 -4.78 13.54
CA LEU A 161 8.19 -3.30 13.50
C LEU A 161 8.86 -2.69 14.75
N THR A 162 8.61 -3.28 15.93
CA THR A 162 9.22 -2.85 17.18
C THR A 162 10.74 -3.03 17.15
N SER A 163 11.24 -4.13 16.58
CA SER A 163 12.68 -4.38 16.44
C SER A 163 13.38 -3.33 15.59
N TYR A 164 12.70 -2.77 14.60
CA TYR A 164 13.18 -1.67 13.74
C TYR A 164 12.83 -0.28 14.27
N LYS A 165 12.42 -0.16 15.53
CA LYS A 165 12.15 1.12 16.22
C LYS A 165 10.92 1.86 15.71
N PHE A 166 9.95 1.16 15.16
CA PHE A 166 8.59 1.65 14.97
C PHE A 166 7.73 1.26 16.16
N PRO A 167 6.66 2.01 16.50
CA PRO A 167 5.78 1.69 17.64
C PRO A 167 4.82 0.54 17.30
N GLY A 168 5.35 -0.69 17.16
CA GLY A 168 4.61 -1.87 16.68
C GLY A 168 3.28 -2.12 17.37
N ASP A 169 3.22 -1.91 18.70
CA ASP A 169 1.99 -2.09 19.48
C ASP A 169 0.86 -1.09 19.11
N LYS A 170 1.23 0.09 18.58
CA LYS A 170 0.29 1.17 18.26
C LYS A 170 -0.03 1.29 16.78
N ILE A 171 0.73 0.61 15.92
CA ILE A 171 0.54 0.67 14.47
C ILE A 171 -0.77 0.00 14.11
N PRO A 172 -1.64 0.68 13.33
CA PRO A 172 -2.85 0.05 12.79
C PRO A 172 -2.49 -1.10 11.86
N ILE A 173 -3.13 -2.25 12.06
CA ILE A 173 -3.05 -3.41 11.16
C ILE A 173 -4.45 -3.70 10.66
N ILE A 174 -4.68 -3.47 9.39
CA ILE A 174 -5.96 -3.69 8.73
C ILE A 174 -5.90 -5.01 7.97
N LYS A 175 -6.89 -5.88 8.21
CA LYS A 175 -7.02 -7.20 7.59
C LYS A 175 -7.98 -7.12 6.41
N GLY A 176 -7.54 -7.50 5.20
CA GLY A 176 -8.39 -7.40 4.02
C GLY A 176 -7.89 -8.18 2.80
N SER A 177 -8.63 -8.06 1.72
CA SER A 177 -8.28 -8.60 0.41
C SER A 177 -8.37 -7.51 -0.65
N ALA A 178 -7.22 -7.07 -1.15
CA ALA A 178 -7.16 -6.10 -2.23
C ALA A 178 -7.83 -6.64 -3.50
N LEU A 179 -7.74 -7.94 -3.75
CA LEU A 179 -8.38 -8.58 -4.90
C LEU A 179 -9.90 -8.52 -4.79
N ASN A 180 -10.48 -8.85 -3.63
CA ASN A 180 -11.92 -8.75 -3.40
C ASN A 180 -12.42 -7.32 -3.59
N ALA A 181 -11.65 -6.32 -3.18
CA ALA A 181 -11.98 -4.92 -3.40
C ALA A 181 -11.97 -4.56 -4.90
N VAL A 182 -10.97 -5.03 -5.66
CA VAL A 182 -10.90 -4.80 -7.12
C VAL A 182 -12.02 -5.52 -7.86
N GLU A 183 -12.36 -6.74 -7.46
CA GLU A 183 -13.40 -7.54 -8.12
C GLU A 183 -14.82 -7.21 -7.63
N GLY A 184 -14.97 -6.44 -6.56
CA GLY A 184 -16.27 -6.14 -5.94
C GLY A 184 -16.89 -7.33 -5.23
N LYS A 185 -16.04 -8.26 -4.76
CA LYS A 185 -16.45 -9.43 -3.97
C LYS A 185 -16.26 -9.12 -2.49
N ASP A 186 -17.04 -9.78 -1.64
CA ASP A 186 -16.98 -9.69 -0.19
C ASP A 186 -16.66 -8.27 0.34
N GLU A 187 -17.70 -7.45 0.51
CA GLU A 187 -17.53 -6.05 0.94
C GLU A 187 -16.78 -5.92 2.25
N ALA A 188 -16.88 -6.88 3.16
CA ALA A 188 -16.25 -6.80 4.49
C ALA A 188 -14.73 -6.83 4.38
N THR A 189 -14.17 -7.79 3.65
CA THR A 189 -12.72 -7.93 3.43
C THR A 189 -12.20 -7.10 2.26
N GLY A 190 -13.07 -6.67 1.35
CA GLY A 190 -12.77 -5.84 0.19
C GLY A 190 -12.93 -4.36 0.48
N LYS A 191 -14.02 -3.76 0.02
CA LYS A 191 -14.29 -2.32 0.07
C LYS A 191 -14.17 -1.72 1.48
N ASN A 192 -14.77 -2.37 2.48
CA ASN A 192 -14.76 -1.85 3.86
C ASN A 192 -13.35 -1.85 4.45
N ALA A 193 -12.55 -2.88 4.20
CA ALA A 193 -11.15 -2.93 4.64
C ALA A 193 -10.30 -1.83 3.98
N ILE A 194 -10.51 -1.53 2.70
CA ILE A 194 -9.84 -0.41 2.03
C ILE A 194 -10.25 0.93 2.65
N MET A 195 -11.54 1.14 2.94
CA MET A 195 -12.00 2.36 3.60
C MET A 195 -11.44 2.50 5.02
N GLU A 196 -11.30 1.39 5.76
CA GLU A 196 -10.65 1.37 7.07
C GLU A 196 -9.17 1.72 6.97
N LEU A 197 -8.46 1.14 5.98
CA LEU A 197 -7.08 1.49 5.69
C LEU A 197 -6.91 3.00 5.44
N MET A 198 -7.77 3.58 4.60
CA MET A 198 -7.67 5.02 4.30
C MET A 198 -7.99 5.90 5.51
N LYS A 199 -8.89 5.48 6.40
CA LYS A 199 -9.11 6.17 7.69
C LYS A 199 -7.89 6.10 8.62
N ALA A 200 -7.14 5.00 8.57
CA ALA A 200 -5.92 4.86 9.38
C ALA A 200 -4.75 5.66 8.78
N VAL A 201 -4.74 5.88 7.48
CA VAL A 201 -3.74 6.70 6.77
C VAL A 201 -4.03 8.21 6.93
N ASP A 202 -5.31 8.64 7.01
CA ASP A 202 -5.77 10.00 7.25
C ASP A 202 -5.41 10.53 8.66
#